data_48bfe1cf25223614792231087b06b2d5
#
_entry.id   48bfe1cf25223614792231087b06b2d5
#
_cell.length_a   1.000
_cell.length_b   1.000
_cell.length_c   1.000
_cell.angle_alpha   90.00
_cell.angle_beta   90.00
_cell.angle_gamma   90.00
#
_symmetry.space_group_name_H-M   'P 1'
#
loop_
_entity.id
_entity.type
_entity.pdbx_description
1 polymer ?
#
loop_
_entity_poly.entity_id
_entity_poly.type
_entity_poly.pdbx_seq_one_letter_code
_entity_poly.pdbx_strand_id
1 'polypeptide(L)'
;MKKGIRTLALFFCSLFISSCSENSPILNVDVLVVGGGTSGVAAGLQSARSGVNTLIVEETSWLGGMLTSAGVSAVDGNYNLPAGIWGEFQSRLIAYYGSRDSLKTGWVSNVLFEPSVGNQVFCEMVNQEKNLNVYFDTVWKNIERENNCWKVTLLRPDGTTEIVVSKVLIDATELGDVAKSCGVGYDIGMESRDLTNESIAPDNANGIIQDLTYVAILKDYGVDVTIPEPKGYSPTEFACACANQLCKSPKEPDRIWSKDKMITYGKLPNNKYMINWPIEGNDYYINLVEMLPEERKEALQAAKDHTIRFIYFLQKELGYNTLGLADDEYPTSDKLPFIPYHRESRRIHGLVRFNLNHIMNPYDQQYPLYRTCIAVGDYPVDHHHTRYRGGEELPDLYFHPIPSYGLPLGVMIPKDIDGLIVAEKSISVSNIVNGTTRLQPVVLQIGQAAGALAALAVSQDKDIDEVSVRDVQDIILDSKGYLLPYLDVPVSDKRFTSYQRIDASGILRGKGKNVGWSNQTWLRADSVLLSAELEDLCNFYPKIKNKVDLKSLKPVSVEKLMGLIQDIAKSEGKDLSSDFEKIWLDCGLERWNPNVDITRGEMAVIVDHILDPFHSKAVNIKGEFIQ
;
A
#
# COMPACT_ATOMS: atom_id res chain seq x y z
N MET A 1 -41.41 -44.07 76.68
CA MET A 1 -41.34 -42.80 76.05
C MET A 1 -39.87 -42.35 76.02
N LYS A 2 -39.14 -42.60 74.94
CA LYS A 2 -37.81 -42.01 74.72
C LYS A 2 -37.73 -41.65 73.22
N LYS A 3 -37.61 -40.36 72.94
CA LYS A 3 -37.45 -39.78 71.60
C LYS A 3 -35.99 -39.96 71.17
N GLY A 4 -35.77 -40.63 70.06
CA GLY A 4 -34.44 -40.67 69.41
C GLY A 4 -34.29 -39.55 68.40
N ILE A 5 -33.24 -38.76 68.58
CA ILE A 5 -32.81 -37.74 67.67
C ILE A 5 -31.95 -38.41 66.61
N ARG A 6 -32.33 -38.28 65.30
CA ARG A 6 -31.50 -38.67 64.15
C ARG A 6 -30.71 -37.45 63.71
N THR A 7 -29.41 -37.48 63.88
CA THR A 7 -28.46 -36.51 63.36
C THR A 7 -28.22 -36.81 61.88
N LEU A 8 -28.55 -35.84 61.02
CA LEU A 8 -28.30 -35.87 59.59
C LEU A 8 -26.93 -35.27 59.33
N ALA A 9 -25.94 -36.07 58.94
CA ALA A 9 -24.62 -35.59 58.55
C ALA A 9 -24.68 -35.14 57.06
N LEU A 10 -24.55 -33.83 56.84
CA LEU A 10 -24.35 -33.27 55.50
C LEU A 10 -22.87 -33.45 55.10
N PHE A 11 -22.62 -34.27 54.11
CA PHE A 11 -21.33 -34.35 53.41
C PHE A 11 -21.21 -33.15 52.46
N PHE A 12 -20.41 -32.17 52.78
CA PHE A 12 -19.99 -31.13 51.85
C PHE A 12 -18.90 -31.71 50.94
N CYS A 13 -19.30 -32.05 49.70
CA CYS A 13 -18.34 -32.41 48.64
C CYS A 13 -17.76 -31.13 48.08
N SER A 14 -16.58 -30.70 48.59
CA SER A 14 -15.82 -29.59 48.02
C SER A 14 -15.27 -30.06 46.66
N LEU A 15 -15.93 -29.65 45.59
CA LEU A 15 -15.35 -29.70 44.25
C LEU A 15 -14.18 -28.68 44.21
N PHE A 16 -12.96 -29.16 44.40
CA PHE A 16 -11.78 -28.46 43.96
C PHE A 16 -11.82 -28.42 42.44
N ILE A 17 -12.28 -27.31 41.86
CA ILE A 17 -11.98 -26.94 40.48
C ILE A 17 -10.51 -26.60 40.46
N SER A 18 -9.70 -27.60 40.12
CA SER A 18 -8.28 -27.36 39.78
C SER A 18 -8.29 -26.58 38.49
N SER A 19 -8.14 -25.25 38.60
CA SER A 19 -7.80 -24.41 37.46
C SER A 19 -6.38 -24.81 37.04
N CYS A 20 -6.28 -25.73 36.10
CA CYS A 20 -5.07 -25.87 35.31
C CYS A 20 -4.91 -24.56 34.54
N SER A 21 -4.05 -23.67 35.00
CA SER A 21 -3.46 -22.68 34.15
C SER A 21 -2.56 -23.46 33.18
N GLU A 22 -3.14 -23.89 32.04
CA GLU A 22 -2.31 -24.29 30.90
C GLU A 22 -1.45 -23.08 30.56
N ASN A 23 -0.15 -23.15 30.84
CA ASN A 23 0.81 -22.19 30.35
C ASN A 23 0.79 -22.31 28.82
N SER A 24 0.12 -21.38 28.15
CA SER A 24 0.16 -21.31 26.69
C SER A 24 1.62 -21.26 26.23
N PRO A 25 2.01 -22.01 25.22
CA PRO A 25 3.38 -21.98 24.71
C PRO A 25 3.75 -20.54 24.30
N ILE A 26 4.99 -20.16 24.59
CA ILE A 26 5.51 -18.82 24.28
C ILE A 26 6.48 -18.95 23.09
N LEU A 27 6.18 -18.24 22.01
CA LEU A 27 7.05 -18.07 20.86
C LEU A 27 7.68 -16.68 20.89
N ASN A 28 9.00 -16.58 20.70
CA ASN A 28 9.69 -15.30 20.58
C ASN A 28 10.07 -15.08 19.11
N VAL A 29 9.76 -13.89 18.59
CA VAL A 29 10.14 -13.41 17.27
C VAL A 29 10.65 -11.96 17.38
N ASP A 30 11.38 -11.47 16.40
CA ASP A 30 11.81 -10.08 16.38
C ASP A 30 10.67 -9.17 15.92
N VAL A 31 9.98 -9.57 14.87
CA VAL A 31 8.87 -8.83 14.25
C VAL A 31 7.64 -9.73 14.15
N LEU A 32 6.52 -9.26 14.64
CA LEU A 32 5.20 -9.88 14.45
C LEU A 32 4.37 -9.02 13.51
N VAL A 33 3.91 -9.61 12.40
CA VAL A 33 3.00 -8.99 11.44
C VAL A 33 1.63 -9.61 11.63
N VAL A 34 0.64 -8.81 11.99
CA VAL A 34 -0.76 -9.26 12.11
C VAL A 34 -1.54 -8.83 10.87
N GLY A 35 -2.01 -9.81 10.11
CA GLY A 35 -2.57 -9.70 8.77
C GLY A 35 -1.56 -10.09 7.70
N GLY A 36 -1.82 -11.16 6.94
CA GLY A 36 -1.04 -11.59 5.76
C GLY A 36 -1.58 -10.99 4.47
N GLY A 37 -2.27 -9.84 4.57
CA GLY A 37 -2.79 -9.09 3.45
C GLY A 37 -1.71 -8.55 2.52
N THR A 38 -2.07 -7.60 1.66
CA THR A 38 -1.16 -7.03 0.65
C THR A 38 0.07 -6.40 1.30
N SER A 39 -0.10 -5.57 2.31
CA SER A 39 1.03 -4.97 3.03
C SER A 39 1.73 -5.97 3.96
N GLY A 40 0.97 -6.88 4.57
CA GLY A 40 1.52 -7.81 5.55
C GLY A 40 2.49 -8.81 4.94
N VAL A 41 2.16 -9.38 3.78
CA VAL A 41 3.09 -10.27 3.07
C VAL A 41 4.36 -9.52 2.66
N ALA A 42 4.25 -8.27 2.20
CA ALA A 42 5.40 -7.46 1.83
C ALA A 42 6.25 -7.08 3.05
N ALA A 43 5.61 -6.75 4.19
CA ALA A 43 6.31 -6.44 5.44
C ALA A 43 7.09 -7.65 5.96
N GLY A 44 6.46 -8.83 5.98
CA GLY A 44 7.13 -10.06 6.39
C GLY A 44 8.32 -10.42 5.50
N LEU A 45 8.15 -10.35 4.18
CA LEU A 45 9.22 -10.59 3.21
C LEU A 45 10.40 -9.65 3.42
N GLN A 46 10.14 -8.34 3.53
CA GLN A 46 11.23 -7.38 3.70
C GLN A 46 11.91 -7.50 5.06
N SER A 47 11.18 -7.71 6.14
CA SER A 47 11.77 -7.94 7.48
C SER A 47 12.73 -9.13 7.45
N ALA A 48 12.27 -10.27 6.93
CA ALA A 48 13.06 -11.48 6.84
C ALA A 48 14.31 -11.32 5.95
N ARG A 49 14.17 -10.65 4.80
CA ARG A 49 15.29 -10.31 3.89
C ARG A 49 16.31 -9.38 4.53
N SER A 50 15.85 -8.54 5.45
CA SER A 50 16.73 -7.67 6.26
C SER A 50 17.35 -8.40 7.47
N GLY A 51 17.13 -9.71 7.62
CA GLY A 51 17.85 -10.60 8.54
C GLY A 51 17.19 -10.82 9.91
N VAL A 52 15.97 -10.35 10.16
CA VAL A 52 15.25 -10.52 11.42
C VAL A 52 14.23 -11.67 11.38
N ASN A 53 14.03 -12.35 12.51
CA ASN A 53 13.08 -13.44 12.64
C ASN A 53 11.66 -12.91 12.68
N THR A 54 10.85 -13.25 11.69
CA THR A 54 9.53 -12.67 11.44
C THR A 54 8.44 -13.73 11.41
N LEU A 55 7.31 -13.42 12.03
CA LEU A 55 6.08 -14.21 11.94
C LEU A 55 4.97 -13.37 11.31
N ILE A 56 4.32 -13.88 10.28
CA ILE A 56 3.03 -13.38 9.79
C ILE A 56 1.91 -14.22 10.40
N VAL A 57 0.86 -13.57 10.90
CA VAL A 57 -0.37 -14.20 11.36
C VAL A 57 -1.50 -13.79 10.43
N GLU A 58 -2.13 -14.76 9.76
CA GLU A 58 -3.17 -14.52 8.77
C GLU A 58 -4.44 -15.28 9.14
N GLU A 59 -5.58 -14.59 9.12
CA GLU A 59 -6.89 -15.15 9.51
C GLU A 59 -7.50 -16.10 8.47
N THR A 60 -7.02 -16.03 7.23
CA THR A 60 -7.45 -16.89 6.12
C THR A 60 -6.36 -17.92 5.79
N SER A 61 -6.66 -18.81 4.85
CA SER A 61 -5.66 -19.76 4.33
C SER A 61 -4.83 -19.21 3.15
N TRP A 62 -4.98 -17.91 2.81
CA TRP A 62 -4.32 -17.27 1.68
C TRP A 62 -3.54 -16.02 2.09
N LEU A 63 -2.43 -15.75 1.38
CA LEU A 63 -1.67 -14.51 1.47
C LEU A 63 -2.06 -13.52 0.35
N GLY A 64 -1.88 -12.21 0.62
CA GLY A 64 -2.01 -11.16 -0.38
C GLY A 64 -3.29 -10.32 -0.28
N GLY A 65 -4.22 -10.64 0.65
CA GLY A 65 -5.37 -9.80 1.01
C GLY A 65 -6.21 -9.36 -0.18
N MET A 66 -6.27 -8.04 -0.44
CA MET A 66 -7.10 -7.50 -1.53
C MET A 66 -6.74 -8.07 -2.91
N LEU A 67 -5.49 -8.43 -3.18
CA LEU A 67 -5.06 -9.03 -4.46
C LEU A 67 -5.56 -10.46 -4.64
N THR A 68 -5.80 -11.20 -3.56
CA THR A 68 -6.04 -12.64 -3.53
C THR A 68 -7.27 -13.00 -2.73
N SER A 69 -7.21 -12.91 -1.39
CA SER A 69 -8.27 -13.30 -0.46
C SER A 69 -9.57 -12.53 -0.67
N ALA A 70 -9.52 -11.28 -1.17
CA ALA A 70 -10.67 -10.48 -1.53
C ALA A 70 -10.99 -10.50 -3.04
N GLY A 71 -10.13 -11.07 -3.89
CA GLY A 71 -10.41 -11.30 -5.30
C GLY A 71 -10.20 -10.13 -6.25
N VAL A 72 -9.60 -9.02 -5.83
CA VAL A 72 -9.31 -7.89 -6.75
C VAL A 72 -7.99 -8.16 -7.48
N SER A 73 -8.04 -9.05 -8.42
CA SER A 73 -6.89 -9.54 -9.19
C SER A 73 -6.67 -8.79 -10.51
N ALA A 74 -7.15 -7.56 -10.58
CA ALA A 74 -6.81 -6.55 -11.58
C ALA A 74 -6.10 -5.41 -10.86
N VAL A 75 -4.85 -5.18 -11.21
CA VAL A 75 -4.01 -4.23 -10.48
C VAL A 75 -4.12 -2.84 -11.07
N ASP A 76 -4.42 -1.86 -10.22
CA ASP A 76 -4.52 -0.46 -10.57
C ASP A 76 -3.24 0.30 -10.18
N GLY A 77 -2.71 1.10 -11.11
CA GLY A 77 -1.53 1.92 -10.92
C GLY A 77 -0.19 1.17 -11.00
N ASN A 78 0.88 1.93 -11.03
CA ASN A 78 2.29 1.53 -11.01
C ASN A 78 2.69 0.46 -12.04
N TYR A 79 1.94 0.31 -13.12
CA TYR A 79 2.29 -0.64 -14.19
C TYR A 79 3.65 -0.35 -14.81
N ASN A 80 3.99 0.92 -14.96
CA ASN A 80 5.26 1.39 -15.51
C ASN A 80 6.31 1.73 -14.43
N LEU A 81 5.98 1.49 -13.15
CA LEU A 81 6.86 1.66 -12.00
C LEU A 81 7.00 0.32 -11.23
N PRO A 82 7.44 -0.77 -11.90
CA PRO A 82 7.53 -2.11 -11.29
C PRO A 82 8.78 -2.19 -10.41
N ALA A 83 8.64 -1.87 -9.15
CA ALA A 83 9.76 -1.77 -8.23
C ALA A 83 9.57 -2.57 -6.95
N GLY A 84 10.68 -3.01 -6.36
CA GLY A 84 10.67 -3.72 -5.09
C GLY A 84 9.83 -5.00 -5.14
N ILE A 85 9.10 -5.28 -4.07
CA ILE A 85 8.24 -6.47 -3.97
C ILE A 85 7.11 -6.45 -5.01
N TRP A 86 6.57 -5.27 -5.35
CA TRP A 86 5.62 -5.16 -6.45
C TRP A 86 6.21 -5.63 -7.79
N GLY A 87 7.42 -5.17 -8.11
CA GLY A 87 8.12 -5.59 -9.35
C GLY A 87 8.44 -7.07 -9.38
N GLU A 88 8.82 -7.66 -8.23
CA GLU A 88 9.05 -9.11 -8.10
C GLU A 88 7.75 -9.89 -8.32
N PHE A 89 6.65 -9.51 -7.65
CA PHE A 89 5.34 -10.14 -7.82
C PHE A 89 4.88 -10.10 -9.29
N GLN A 90 4.95 -8.92 -9.92
CA GLN A 90 4.61 -8.77 -11.34
C GLN A 90 5.49 -9.68 -12.24
N SER A 91 6.80 -9.76 -11.96
CA SER A 91 7.72 -10.58 -12.74
C SER A 91 7.41 -12.08 -12.62
N ARG A 92 7.01 -12.54 -11.42
CA ARG A 92 6.61 -13.93 -11.18
C ARG A 92 5.29 -14.28 -11.86
N LEU A 93 4.32 -13.36 -11.87
CA LEU A 93 3.08 -13.52 -12.66
C LEU A 93 3.39 -13.64 -14.17
N ILE A 94 4.28 -12.77 -14.70
CA ILE A 94 4.72 -12.85 -16.10
C ILE A 94 5.37 -14.20 -16.39
N ALA A 95 6.21 -14.70 -15.50
CA ALA A 95 6.83 -16.02 -15.64
C ALA A 95 5.80 -17.16 -15.62
N TYR A 96 4.79 -17.08 -14.75
CA TYR A 96 3.72 -18.07 -14.66
C TYR A 96 2.87 -18.14 -15.92
N TYR A 97 2.42 -16.99 -16.45
CA TYR A 97 1.57 -16.91 -17.63
C TYR A 97 2.34 -16.84 -18.96
N GLY A 98 3.67 -16.84 -18.92
CA GLY A 98 4.57 -16.93 -20.06
C GLY A 98 4.92 -15.61 -20.74
N SER A 99 4.12 -14.56 -20.58
CA SER A 99 4.42 -13.24 -21.17
C SER A 99 3.69 -12.10 -20.45
N ARG A 100 4.19 -10.87 -20.63
CA ARG A 100 3.53 -9.65 -20.15
C ARG A 100 2.16 -9.41 -20.81
N ASP A 101 2.00 -9.80 -22.06
CA ASP A 101 0.75 -9.62 -22.79
C ASP A 101 -0.33 -10.60 -22.34
N SER A 102 0.05 -11.76 -21.78
CA SER A 102 -0.89 -12.73 -21.20
C SER A 102 -1.62 -12.19 -19.96
N LEU A 103 -1.13 -11.10 -19.36
CA LEU A 103 -1.78 -10.42 -18.23
C LEU A 103 -2.77 -9.33 -18.67
N LYS A 104 -2.86 -9.00 -19.98
CA LYS A 104 -3.74 -7.95 -20.52
C LYS A 104 -5.02 -8.56 -21.11
N THR A 105 -5.75 -9.31 -20.33
CA THR A 105 -6.91 -10.08 -20.78
C THR A 105 -8.22 -9.30 -20.71
N GLY A 106 -8.35 -8.38 -19.76
CA GLY A 106 -9.44 -7.43 -19.64
C GLY A 106 -8.99 -6.01 -20.01
N TRP A 107 -9.89 -5.03 -19.94
CA TRP A 107 -9.54 -3.64 -20.30
C TRP A 107 -9.32 -2.72 -19.08
N VAL A 108 -9.68 -3.14 -17.86
CA VAL A 108 -9.54 -2.31 -16.65
C VAL A 108 -8.09 -2.15 -16.23
N SER A 109 -7.23 -3.13 -16.49
CA SER A 109 -5.85 -3.15 -16.02
C SER A 109 -4.91 -3.75 -17.06
N ASN A 110 -3.63 -3.46 -16.92
CA ASN A 110 -2.54 -4.12 -17.65
C ASN A 110 -2.00 -5.36 -16.94
N VAL A 111 -2.49 -5.66 -15.72
CA VAL A 111 -2.07 -6.81 -14.92
C VAL A 111 -3.30 -7.46 -14.32
N LEU A 112 -3.81 -8.47 -15.01
CA LEU A 112 -4.92 -9.30 -14.55
C LEU A 112 -4.44 -10.75 -14.38
N PHE A 113 -4.86 -11.39 -13.30
CA PHE A 113 -4.46 -12.76 -12.96
C PHE A 113 -5.56 -13.46 -12.14
N GLU A 114 -5.47 -14.76 -11.99
CA GLU A 114 -6.37 -15.53 -11.12
C GLU A 114 -5.96 -15.33 -9.66
N PRO A 115 -6.87 -14.99 -8.73
CA PRO A 115 -6.55 -14.81 -7.32
C PRO A 115 -5.77 -15.97 -6.69
N SER A 116 -6.11 -17.22 -7.04
CA SER A 116 -5.39 -18.41 -6.59
C SER A 116 -3.93 -18.44 -7.04
N VAL A 117 -3.63 -17.99 -8.27
CA VAL A 117 -2.27 -17.86 -8.77
C VAL A 117 -1.51 -16.76 -8.03
N GLY A 118 -2.18 -15.64 -7.72
CA GLY A 118 -1.59 -14.59 -6.89
C GLY A 118 -1.17 -15.10 -5.51
N ASN A 119 -2.06 -15.86 -4.84
CA ASN A 119 -1.73 -16.52 -3.58
C ASN A 119 -0.56 -17.50 -3.72
N GLN A 120 -0.57 -18.35 -4.76
CA GLN A 120 0.54 -19.27 -5.02
C GLN A 120 1.88 -18.51 -5.12
N VAL A 121 1.93 -17.42 -5.87
CA VAL A 121 3.13 -16.60 -6.03
C VAL A 121 3.61 -16.05 -4.69
N PHE A 122 2.71 -15.50 -3.85
CA PHE A 122 3.10 -15.02 -2.52
C PHE A 122 3.60 -16.14 -1.62
N CYS A 123 2.96 -17.30 -1.62
CA CYS A 123 3.42 -18.47 -0.87
C CYS A 123 4.81 -18.94 -1.33
N GLU A 124 5.08 -18.94 -2.63
CA GLU A 124 6.40 -19.26 -3.19
C GLU A 124 7.46 -18.25 -2.75
N MET A 125 7.14 -16.95 -2.73
CA MET A 125 8.05 -15.90 -2.24
C MET A 125 8.38 -16.09 -0.77
N VAL A 126 7.37 -16.31 0.06
CA VAL A 126 7.51 -16.53 1.51
C VAL A 126 8.32 -17.80 1.82
N ASN A 127 8.04 -18.90 1.13
CA ASN A 127 8.73 -20.18 1.34
C ASN A 127 10.23 -20.15 0.98
N GLN A 128 10.69 -19.13 0.24
CA GLN A 128 12.10 -18.94 -0.07
C GLN A 128 12.87 -18.25 1.07
N GLU A 129 12.15 -17.61 2.03
CA GLU A 129 12.76 -16.86 3.11
C GLU A 129 12.93 -17.71 4.37
N LYS A 130 14.18 -17.86 4.84
CA LYS A 130 14.50 -18.71 6.01
C LYS A 130 14.04 -18.14 7.35
N ASN A 131 13.98 -16.81 7.44
CA ASN A 131 13.64 -16.08 8.65
C ASN A 131 12.16 -15.68 8.70
N LEU A 132 11.31 -16.25 7.84
CA LEU A 132 9.89 -15.94 7.75
C LEU A 132 9.05 -17.18 8.00
N ASN A 133 8.13 -17.07 8.95
CA ASN A 133 7.09 -18.06 9.20
C ASN A 133 5.72 -17.44 8.98
N VAL A 134 4.75 -18.25 8.60
CA VAL A 134 3.35 -17.84 8.47
C VAL A 134 2.44 -18.78 9.24
N TYR A 135 1.54 -18.20 10.02
CA TYR A 135 0.44 -18.90 10.68
C TYR A 135 -0.86 -18.56 9.97
N PHE A 136 -1.36 -19.49 9.17
CA PHE A 136 -2.65 -19.40 8.50
C PHE A 136 -3.80 -19.79 9.43
N ASP A 137 -5.01 -19.39 9.05
CA ASP A 137 -6.27 -19.67 9.77
C ASP A 137 -6.14 -19.33 11.27
N THR A 138 -5.36 -18.29 11.58
CA THR A 138 -4.98 -17.91 12.94
C THR A 138 -5.39 -16.46 13.20
N VAL A 139 -6.10 -16.23 14.31
CA VAL A 139 -6.57 -14.91 14.72
C VAL A 139 -5.93 -14.48 16.03
N TRP A 140 -5.62 -13.19 16.13
CA TRP A 140 -5.24 -12.61 17.41
C TRP A 140 -6.46 -12.40 18.33
N LYS A 141 -6.27 -12.48 19.64
CA LYS A 141 -7.31 -12.34 20.65
C LYS A 141 -7.04 -11.23 21.64
N ASN A 142 -5.78 -11.06 22.04
CA ASN A 142 -5.36 -10.04 23.00
C ASN A 142 -3.98 -9.52 22.63
N ILE A 143 -3.76 -8.23 22.85
CA ILE A 143 -2.50 -7.54 22.60
C ILE A 143 -2.18 -6.71 23.84
N GLU A 144 -1.01 -6.93 24.41
CA GLU A 144 -0.50 -6.21 25.57
C GLU A 144 0.94 -5.76 25.28
N ARG A 145 1.35 -4.64 25.88
CA ARG A 145 2.75 -4.21 25.85
C ARG A 145 3.35 -4.34 27.24
N GLU A 146 4.40 -5.12 27.34
CA GLU A 146 5.10 -5.40 28.58
C GLU A 146 6.62 -5.36 28.35
N ASN A 147 7.37 -4.61 29.18
CA ASN A 147 8.83 -4.51 29.12
C ASN A 147 9.37 -4.16 27.72
N ASN A 148 8.75 -3.19 27.05
CA ASN A 148 9.07 -2.75 25.67
C ASN A 148 8.89 -3.84 24.60
N CYS A 149 8.20 -4.94 24.90
CA CYS A 149 7.82 -5.96 23.96
C CYS A 149 6.31 -6.05 23.83
N TRP A 150 5.85 -6.48 22.69
CA TRP A 150 4.47 -6.84 22.43
C TRP A 150 4.24 -8.29 22.81
N LYS A 151 3.14 -8.57 23.50
CA LYS A 151 2.68 -9.89 23.87
C LYS A 151 1.30 -10.11 23.26
N VAL A 152 1.25 -10.94 22.24
CA VAL A 152 0.04 -11.17 21.46
C VAL A 152 -0.43 -12.61 21.68
N THR A 153 -1.68 -12.77 22.14
CA THR A 153 -2.32 -14.07 22.25
C THR A 153 -3.00 -14.44 20.95
N LEU A 154 -2.62 -15.56 20.37
CA LEU A 154 -3.16 -16.10 19.13
C LEU A 154 -4.12 -17.26 19.43
N LEU A 155 -5.17 -17.40 18.63
CA LEU A 155 -6.04 -18.58 18.56
C LEU A 155 -5.74 -19.32 17.26
N ARG A 156 -5.25 -20.54 17.40
CA ARG A 156 -4.90 -21.46 16.30
C ARG A 156 -6.13 -22.17 15.76
N PRO A 157 -6.10 -22.72 14.53
CA PRO A 157 -7.24 -23.41 13.91
C PRO A 157 -7.68 -24.68 14.68
N ASP A 158 -6.81 -25.29 15.47
CA ASP A 158 -7.13 -26.43 16.33
C ASP A 158 -7.79 -26.04 17.67
N GLY A 159 -8.03 -24.73 17.88
CA GLY A 159 -8.62 -24.17 19.10
C GLY A 159 -7.63 -23.92 20.24
N THR A 160 -6.35 -24.22 20.05
CA THR A 160 -5.32 -23.93 21.04
C THR A 160 -4.93 -22.45 21.03
N THR A 161 -4.43 -21.95 22.16
CA THR A 161 -3.89 -20.61 22.28
C THR A 161 -2.37 -20.63 22.41
N GLU A 162 -1.71 -19.69 21.76
CA GLU A 162 -0.27 -19.49 21.81
C GLU A 162 0.03 -18.01 22.07
N ILE A 163 1.09 -17.72 22.83
CA ILE A 163 1.52 -16.35 23.09
C ILE A 163 2.76 -16.06 22.24
N VAL A 164 2.69 -15.02 21.43
CA VAL A 164 3.85 -14.53 20.68
C VAL A 164 4.36 -13.25 21.34
N VAL A 165 5.68 -13.21 21.58
CA VAL A 165 6.39 -12.04 22.08
C VAL A 165 7.27 -11.48 20.99
N SER A 166 7.16 -10.17 20.69
CA SER A 166 7.96 -9.48 19.67
C SER A 166 8.43 -8.11 20.13
N LYS A 167 9.57 -7.63 19.58
CA LYS A 167 10.03 -6.25 19.79
C LYS A 167 9.18 -5.26 19.01
N VAL A 168 8.87 -5.57 17.75
CA VAL A 168 8.08 -4.75 16.85
C VAL A 168 6.81 -5.50 16.44
N LEU A 169 5.69 -4.77 16.47
CA LEU A 169 4.39 -5.21 15.97
C LEU A 169 4.03 -4.41 14.72
N ILE A 170 3.60 -5.09 13.66
CA ILE A 170 3.08 -4.44 12.45
C ILE A 170 1.59 -4.76 12.34
N ASP A 171 0.76 -3.72 12.36
CA ASP A 171 -0.66 -3.83 11.99
C ASP A 171 -0.79 -3.79 10.47
N ALA A 172 -1.08 -4.94 9.89
CA ALA A 172 -1.39 -5.12 8.48
C ALA A 172 -2.81 -5.66 8.28
N THR A 173 -3.69 -5.45 9.27
CA THR A 173 -5.10 -5.84 9.18
C THR A 173 -5.85 -4.93 8.20
N GLU A 174 -6.89 -5.47 7.55
CA GLU A 174 -7.67 -4.75 6.54
C GLU A 174 -8.32 -3.45 7.08
N LEU A 175 -8.63 -3.39 8.36
CA LEU A 175 -9.38 -2.29 8.98
C LEU A 175 -8.63 -1.57 10.12
N GLY A 176 -7.35 -1.88 10.38
CA GLY A 176 -6.57 -1.27 11.46
C GLY A 176 -7.06 -1.69 12.85
N ASP A 177 -7.52 -2.93 12.98
CA ASP A 177 -8.09 -3.43 14.23
C ASP A 177 -7.03 -3.61 15.34
N VAL A 178 -5.77 -3.91 14.97
CA VAL A 178 -4.64 -3.99 15.91
C VAL A 178 -4.31 -2.61 16.44
N ALA A 179 -4.17 -1.60 15.58
CA ALA A 179 -3.90 -0.22 15.99
C ALA A 179 -4.98 0.30 16.94
N LYS A 180 -6.26 0.05 16.64
CA LYS A 180 -7.38 0.35 17.54
C LYS A 180 -7.20 -0.34 18.90
N SER A 181 -6.89 -1.63 18.91
CA SER A 181 -6.70 -2.41 20.16
C SER A 181 -5.54 -1.87 20.99
N CYS A 182 -4.50 -1.35 20.35
CA CYS A 182 -3.36 -0.71 21.01
C CYS A 182 -3.65 0.71 21.50
N GLY A 183 -4.84 1.28 21.22
CA GLY A 183 -5.23 2.62 21.65
C GLY A 183 -4.74 3.75 20.74
N VAL A 184 -4.33 3.45 19.50
CA VAL A 184 -3.96 4.48 18.51
C VAL A 184 -5.18 5.33 18.16
N GLY A 185 -5.02 6.65 18.14
CA GLY A 185 -6.05 7.57 17.63
C GLY A 185 -6.19 7.47 16.10
N TYR A 186 -7.40 7.60 15.59
CA TYR A 186 -7.69 7.48 14.15
C TYR A 186 -8.93 8.28 13.74
N ASP A 187 -9.07 8.48 12.42
CA ASP A 187 -10.26 9.04 11.79
C ASP A 187 -10.96 7.99 10.91
N ILE A 188 -12.28 8.14 10.74
CA ILE A 188 -13.14 7.34 9.85
C ILE A 188 -13.99 8.31 9.03
N GLY A 189 -14.19 8.00 7.73
CA GLY A 189 -14.94 8.86 6.83
C GLY A 189 -14.15 10.11 6.44
N MET A 190 -14.85 11.16 6.03
CA MET A 190 -14.24 12.35 5.44
C MET A 190 -13.93 13.41 6.51
N GLU A 191 -12.70 13.89 6.52
CA GLU A 191 -12.28 15.04 7.32
C GLU A 191 -12.87 16.33 6.73
N SER A 192 -13.05 17.36 7.59
CA SER A 192 -13.41 18.70 7.14
C SER A 192 -12.24 19.41 6.46
N ARG A 193 -12.57 20.36 5.59
CA ARG A 193 -11.60 21.25 4.94
C ARG A 193 -10.73 22.00 5.95
N ASP A 194 -11.30 22.42 7.07
CA ASP A 194 -10.55 23.14 8.12
C ASP A 194 -9.46 22.26 8.76
N LEU A 195 -9.68 20.95 8.83
CA LEU A 195 -8.71 20.04 9.43
C LEU A 195 -7.54 19.71 8.49
N THR A 196 -7.83 19.50 7.21
CA THR A 196 -6.81 19.02 6.24
C THR A 196 -6.29 20.11 5.32
N ASN A 197 -6.98 21.27 5.27
CA ASN A 197 -6.69 22.37 4.35
C ASN A 197 -6.75 21.95 2.85
N GLU A 198 -7.53 20.93 2.54
CA GLU A 198 -7.75 20.44 1.17
C GLU A 198 -8.99 21.14 0.57
N SER A 199 -8.82 21.85 -0.54
CA SER A 199 -9.88 22.69 -1.13
C SER A 199 -11.13 21.93 -1.55
N ILE A 200 -11.01 20.65 -1.84
CA ILE A 200 -12.10 19.76 -2.27
C ILE A 200 -12.68 18.92 -1.13
N ALA A 201 -12.14 19.00 0.08
CA ALA A 201 -12.72 18.36 1.25
C ALA A 201 -14.08 19.00 1.62
N PRO A 202 -15.00 18.24 2.23
CA PRO A 202 -16.28 18.79 2.69
C PRO A 202 -16.06 19.86 3.77
N ASP A 203 -17.04 20.77 3.92
CA ASP A 203 -16.97 21.81 4.96
C ASP A 203 -17.05 21.21 6.38
N ASN A 204 -17.83 20.14 6.54
CA ASN A 204 -17.98 19.43 7.81
C ASN A 204 -17.51 17.99 7.67
N ALA A 205 -16.80 17.49 8.68
CA ALA A 205 -16.43 16.08 8.76
C ALA A 205 -17.68 15.19 8.86
N ASN A 206 -17.58 13.97 8.30
CA ASN A 206 -18.66 12.98 8.36
C ASN A 206 -18.07 11.56 8.51
N GLY A 207 -18.93 10.59 8.83
CA GLY A 207 -18.55 9.18 8.98
C GLY A 207 -18.76 8.32 7.73
N ILE A 208 -18.84 8.93 6.54
CA ILE A 208 -19.17 8.22 5.30
C ILE A 208 -17.87 7.63 4.74
N ILE A 209 -17.90 6.31 4.55
CA ILE A 209 -16.78 5.54 3.94
C ILE A 209 -17.15 5.11 2.52
N GLN A 210 -16.19 4.61 1.79
CA GLN A 210 -16.41 4.04 0.46
C GLN A 210 -17.16 2.70 0.53
N ASP A 211 -17.88 2.38 -0.56
CA ASP A 211 -18.53 1.09 -0.75
C ASP A 211 -17.50 -0.06 -0.63
N LEU A 212 -17.89 -1.19 -0.05
CA LEU A 212 -17.16 -2.44 -0.14
C LEU A 212 -17.71 -3.35 -1.23
N THR A 213 -16.96 -4.38 -1.63
CA THR A 213 -17.42 -5.35 -2.64
C THR A 213 -17.03 -6.76 -2.23
N TYR A 214 -17.99 -7.69 -2.16
CA TYR A 214 -17.65 -9.09 -2.34
C TYR A 214 -17.46 -9.34 -3.83
N VAL A 215 -16.20 -9.55 -4.23
CA VAL A 215 -15.84 -9.86 -5.62
C VAL A 215 -16.37 -11.24 -5.99
N ALA A 216 -16.79 -11.42 -7.24
CA ALA A 216 -17.11 -12.74 -7.77
C ALA A 216 -16.15 -13.09 -8.89
N ILE A 217 -15.54 -14.26 -8.81
CA ILE A 217 -14.80 -14.83 -9.94
C ILE A 217 -15.73 -15.80 -10.67
N LEU A 218 -16.11 -15.43 -11.87
CA LEU A 218 -16.97 -16.27 -12.72
C LEU A 218 -16.13 -17.06 -13.73
N LYS A 219 -16.65 -18.23 -14.11
CA LYS A 219 -16.09 -19.10 -15.13
C LYS A 219 -17.17 -19.43 -16.16
N ASP A 220 -16.81 -19.52 -17.42
CA ASP A 220 -17.72 -19.97 -18.48
C ASP A 220 -17.74 -21.51 -18.53
N TYR A 221 -18.88 -22.08 -18.18
CA TYR A 221 -19.10 -23.53 -18.19
C TYR A 221 -19.58 -24.07 -19.54
N GLY A 222 -19.93 -23.18 -20.50
CA GLY A 222 -20.45 -23.57 -21.81
C GLY A 222 -21.85 -24.24 -21.77
N VAL A 223 -22.44 -24.38 -20.61
CA VAL A 223 -23.78 -24.91 -20.36
C VAL A 223 -24.53 -23.98 -19.41
N ASP A 224 -25.86 -24.08 -19.37
CA ASP A 224 -26.66 -23.28 -18.46
C ASP A 224 -26.38 -23.69 -16.99
N VAL A 225 -25.84 -22.75 -16.23
CA VAL A 225 -25.53 -22.86 -14.79
C VAL A 225 -26.26 -21.79 -13.98
N THR A 226 -27.42 -21.33 -14.49
CA THR A 226 -28.24 -20.34 -13.79
C THR A 226 -28.60 -20.84 -12.39
N ILE A 227 -28.25 -20.03 -11.38
CA ILE A 227 -28.57 -20.35 -10.00
C ILE A 227 -30.06 -20.15 -9.73
N PRO A 228 -30.65 -20.79 -8.69
CA PRO A 228 -32.00 -20.48 -8.25
C PRO A 228 -32.16 -19.00 -7.88
N GLU A 229 -33.35 -18.44 -8.08
CA GLU A 229 -33.62 -17.05 -7.71
C GLU A 229 -33.31 -16.76 -6.24
N PRO A 230 -32.36 -15.84 -5.95
CA PRO A 230 -31.97 -15.54 -4.60
C PRO A 230 -33.07 -14.78 -3.84
N LYS A 231 -33.14 -15.00 -2.53
CA LYS A 231 -34.10 -14.28 -1.67
C LYS A 231 -33.91 -12.77 -1.77
N GLY A 232 -35.03 -12.06 -1.94
CA GLY A 232 -35.02 -10.60 -2.02
C GLY A 232 -34.51 -10.03 -3.34
N TYR A 233 -34.36 -10.86 -4.38
CA TYR A 233 -33.96 -10.40 -5.69
C TYR A 233 -34.97 -9.41 -6.27
N SER A 234 -34.43 -8.34 -6.86
CA SER A 234 -35.19 -7.40 -7.71
C SER A 234 -34.33 -6.95 -8.87
N PRO A 235 -34.77 -7.13 -10.12
CA PRO A 235 -33.97 -6.69 -11.27
C PRO A 235 -33.74 -5.18 -11.31
N THR A 236 -34.57 -4.38 -10.63
CA THR A 236 -34.42 -2.92 -10.58
C THR A 236 -33.21 -2.49 -9.76
N GLU A 237 -32.73 -3.36 -8.84
CA GLU A 237 -31.55 -3.09 -8.01
C GLU A 237 -30.27 -2.95 -8.84
N PHE A 238 -30.23 -3.64 -10.00
CA PHE A 238 -29.07 -3.72 -10.88
C PHE A 238 -29.33 -3.24 -12.31
N ALA A 239 -30.51 -2.64 -12.54
CA ALA A 239 -31.00 -2.31 -13.87
C ALA A 239 -29.99 -1.51 -14.71
N CYS A 240 -29.24 -0.60 -14.08
CA CYS A 240 -28.26 0.26 -14.75
C CYS A 240 -26.80 -0.18 -14.54
N ALA A 241 -26.54 -1.45 -14.21
CA ALA A 241 -25.18 -1.99 -14.20
C ALA A 241 -24.52 -1.98 -15.59
N CYS A 242 -25.32 -1.95 -16.65
CA CYS A 242 -24.89 -1.73 -18.03
C CYS A 242 -26.08 -1.25 -18.87
N ALA A 243 -25.82 -0.87 -20.11
CA ALA A 243 -26.87 -0.54 -21.08
C ALA A 243 -27.71 -1.77 -21.41
N ASN A 244 -28.99 -1.76 -20.99
CA ASN A 244 -29.96 -2.82 -21.27
C ASN A 244 -31.39 -2.24 -21.19
N GLN A 245 -32.40 -3.07 -21.49
CA GLN A 245 -33.79 -2.62 -21.56
C GLN A 245 -34.38 -2.20 -20.20
N LEU A 246 -33.84 -2.67 -19.07
CA LEU A 246 -34.31 -2.35 -17.73
C LEU A 246 -33.76 -1.00 -17.24
N CYS A 247 -32.62 -0.53 -17.76
CA CYS A 247 -32.03 0.75 -17.38
C CYS A 247 -32.81 1.91 -17.99
N LYS A 248 -33.64 2.58 -17.19
CA LYS A 248 -34.46 3.73 -17.62
C LYS A 248 -33.94 5.08 -17.13
N SER A 249 -33.26 5.10 -15.99
CA SER A 249 -32.82 6.32 -15.35
C SER A 249 -31.48 6.07 -14.65
N PRO A 250 -30.38 5.98 -15.41
CA PRO A 250 -29.06 5.79 -14.82
C PRO A 250 -28.66 7.01 -13.99
N LYS A 251 -28.00 6.80 -12.86
CA LYS A 251 -27.45 7.87 -12.02
C LYS A 251 -26.32 8.62 -12.73
N GLU A 252 -25.50 7.90 -13.48
CA GLU A 252 -24.34 8.40 -14.20
C GLU A 252 -24.42 7.98 -15.68
N PRO A 253 -25.22 8.71 -16.52
CA PRO A 253 -25.49 8.32 -17.90
C PRO A 253 -24.24 8.14 -18.75
N ASP A 254 -23.23 8.98 -18.54
CA ASP A 254 -21.99 8.98 -19.32
C ASP A 254 -21.07 7.80 -18.97
N ARG A 255 -21.37 7.08 -17.90
CA ARG A 255 -20.60 5.93 -17.39
C ARG A 255 -21.27 4.58 -17.61
N ILE A 256 -22.40 4.55 -18.34
CA ILE A 256 -23.09 3.30 -18.68
C ILE A 256 -22.44 2.65 -19.89
N TRP A 257 -21.82 1.51 -19.66
CA TRP A 257 -21.17 0.72 -20.72
C TRP A 257 -22.14 -0.24 -21.40
N SER A 258 -21.77 -0.69 -22.60
CA SER A 258 -22.46 -1.82 -23.22
C SER A 258 -22.29 -3.09 -22.36
N LYS A 259 -23.22 -4.03 -22.52
CA LYS A 259 -23.19 -5.33 -21.86
C LYS A 259 -21.83 -6.04 -22.04
N ASP A 260 -21.34 -6.07 -23.28
CA ASP A 260 -20.06 -6.74 -23.59
C ASP A 260 -18.86 -6.01 -22.99
N LYS A 261 -18.87 -4.69 -23.00
CA LYS A 261 -17.80 -3.90 -22.35
C LYS A 261 -17.81 -4.11 -20.84
N MET A 262 -18.98 -4.19 -20.22
CA MET A 262 -19.12 -4.43 -18.77
C MET A 262 -18.56 -5.79 -18.38
N ILE A 263 -18.93 -6.89 -19.08
CA ILE A 263 -18.45 -8.23 -18.68
C ILE A 263 -16.97 -8.44 -18.98
N THR A 264 -16.42 -7.81 -20.01
CA THR A 264 -14.99 -7.92 -20.37
C THR A 264 -14.08 -6.98 -19.56
N TYR A 265 -14.64 -6.17 -18.68
CA TYR A 265 -13.90 -5.28 -17.78
C TYR A 265 -12.77 -6.02 -17.05
N GLY A 266 -13.13 -7.02 -16.29
CA GLY A 266 -12.22 -7.83 -15.48
C GLY A 266 -12.02 -9.24 -16.04
N LYS A 267 -11.94 -9.41 -17.37
CA LYS A 267 -11.64 -10.70 -17.97
C LYS A 267 -10.24 -11.14 -17.54
N LEU A 268 -10.16 -12.25 -16.84
CA LEU A 268 -8.93 -12.86 -16.36
C LEU A 268 -8.38 -13.88 -17.38
N PRO A 269 -7.14 -14.37 -17.21
CA PRO A 269 -6.67 -15.57 -17.91
C PRO A 269 -7.64 -16.76 -17.73
N ASN A 270 -7.50 -17.78 -18.56
CA ASN A 270 -8.25 -19.04 -18.50
C ASN A 270 -9.78 -18.88 -18.56
N ASN A 271 -10.28 -17.85 -19.28
CA ASN A 271 -11.72 -17.55 -19.47
C ASN A 271 -12.50 -17.38 -18.15
N LYS A 272 -11.84 -16.86 -17.13
CA LYS A 272 -12.48 -16.38 -15.90
C LYS A 272 -12.80 -14.89 -16.01
N TYR A 273 -13.68 -14.41 -15.16
CA TYR A 273 -14.14 -13.02 -15.14
C TYR A 273 -14.24 -12.55 -13.70
N MET A 274 -13.49 -11.51 -13.36
CA MET A 274 -13.59 -10.81 -12.08
C MET A 274 -14.71 -9.78 -12.14
N ILE A 275 -15.66 -9.89 -11.22
CA ILE A 275 -16.77 -8.96 -11.06
C ILE A 275 -16.57 -8.22 -9.73
N ASN A 276 -15.98 -7.04 -9.80
CA ASN A 276 -15.72 -6.22 -8.62
C ASN A 276 -16.35 -4.83 -8.67
N TRP A 277 -16.77 -4.38 -9.84
CA TRP A 277 -17.38 -3.08 -10.05
C TRP A 277 -17.94 -2.93 -11.46
N PRO A 278 -19.15 -3.27 -11.79
CA PRO A 278 -19.94 -2.47 -12.72
C PRO A 278 -20.73 -1.42 -11.95
N ILE A 279 -20.89 -0.23 -12.53
CA ILE A 279 -21.76 0.80 -11.96
C ILE A 279 -23.12 0.19 -11.59
N GLU A 280 -23.64 0.50 -10.43
CA GLU A 280 -24.86 -0.12 -9.89
C GLU A 280 -24.84 -1.67 -9.87
N GLY A 281 -23.62 -2.27 -9.84
CA GLY A 281 -23.38 -3.72 -9.74
C GLY A 281 -23.31 -4.23 -8.31
N ASN A 282 -22.24 -4.97 -7.99
CA ASN A 282 -22.08 -5.65 -6.70
C ASN A 282 -21.40 -4.84 -5.59
N ASP A 283 -21.12 -3.56 -5.81
CA ASP A 283 -20.72 -2.68 -4.71
C ASP A 283 -21.84 -2.59 -3.66
N TYR A 284 -21.45 -2.56 -2.39
CA TYR A 284 -22.37 -2.55 -1.24
C TYR A 284 -21.93 -1.53 -0.20
N TYR A 285 -22.81 -0.60 0.15
CA TYR A 285 -22.50 0.40 1.18
C TYR A 285 -22.86 -0.12 2.57
N ILE A 286 -21.87 -0.24 3.41
CA ILE A 286 -22.01 -0.42 4.85
C ILE A 286 -20.73 0.01 5.58
N ASN A 287 -20.88 0.84 6.63
CA ASN A 287 -19.76 1.16 7.51
C ASN A 287 -19.67 0.13 8.63
N LEU A 288 -18.81 -0.87 8.46
CA LEU A 288 -18.60 -1.94 9.45
C LEU A 288 -17.33 -1.76 10.30
N VAL A 289 -16.61 -0.63 10.13
CA VAL A 289 -15.31 -0.40 10.78
C VAL A 289 -15.41 -0.50 12.30
N GLU A 290 -16.47 0.08 12.90
CA GLU A 290 -16.69 0.06 14.37
C GLU A 290 -17.63 -1.05 14.86
N MET A 291 -18.16 -1.87 13.96
CA MET A 291 -19.05 -2.98 14.34
C MET A 291 -18.31 -4.03 15.17
N LEU A 292 -19.04 -4.66 16.08
CA LEU A 292 -18.56 -5.84 16.80
C LEU A 292 -18.41 -7.02 15.85
N PRO A 293 -17.59 -8.04 16.18
CA PRO A 293 -17.35 -9.17 15.29
C PRO A 293 -18.61 -9.89 14.79
N GLU A 294 -19.61 -10.08 15.63
CA GLU A 294 -20.88 -10.74 15.25
C GLU A 294 -21.72 -9.84 14.32
N GLU A 295 -21.74 -8.53 14.57
CA GLU A 295 -22.42 -7.54 13.71
C GLU A 295 -21.73 -7.50 12.33
N ARG A 296 -20.38 -7.51 12.29
CA ARG A 296 -19.62 -7.59 11.03
C ARG A 296 -19.99 -8.84 10.24
N LYS A 297 -20.11 -9.98 10.90
CA LYS A 297 -20.45 -11.25 10.25
C LYS A 297 -21.81 -11.19 9.55
N GLU A 298 -22.83 -10.62 10.21
CA GLU A 298 -24.17 -10.45 9.63
C GLU A 298 -24.14 -9.47 8.45
N ALA A 299 -23.42 -8.34 8.61
CA ALA A 299 -23.25 -7.32 7.58
C ALA A 299 -22.53 -7.89 6.33
N LEU A 300 -21.50 -8.69 6.53
CA LEU A 300 -20.76 -9.35 5.45
C LEU A 300 -21.58 -10.43 4.74
N GLN A 301 -22.46 -11.13 5.46
CA GLN A 301 -23.39 -12.05 4.83
C GLN A 301 -24.38 -11.32 3.92
N ALA A 302 -24.89 -10.17 4.35
CA ALA A 302 -25.78 -9.35 3.52
C ALA A 302 -25.08 -8.83 2.24
N ALA A 303 -23.79 -8.49 2.34
CA ALA A 303 -22.97 -8.10 1.18
C ALA A 303 -22.72 -9.28 0.22
N LYS A 304 -22.49 -10.48 0.73
CA LYS A 304 -22.42 -11.72 -0.08
C LYS A 304 -23.73 -11.97 -0.81
N ASP A 305 -24.84 -11.89 -0.10
CA ASP A 305 -26.19 -12.08 -0.68
C ASP A 305 -26.47 -11.05 -1.79
N HIS A 306 -25.99 -9.82 -1.64
CA HIS A 306 -26.07 -8.79 -2.67
C HIS A 306 -25.29 -9.18 -3.93
N THR A 307 -24.05 -9.68 -3.80
CA THR A 307 -23.27 -10.19 -4.92
C THR A 307 -23.94 -11.38 -5.60
N ILE A 308 -24.51 -12.32 -4.84
CA ILE A 308 -25.24 -13.47 -5.41
C ILE A 308 -26.48 -13.01 -6.21
N ARG A 309 -27.23 -11.99 -5.73
CA ARG A 309 -28.34 -11.39 -6.49
C ARG A 309 -27.85 -10.76 -7.79
N PHE A 310 -26.69 -10.11 -7.76
CA PHE A 310 -26.09 -9.56 -8.97
C PHE A 310 -25.66 -10.63 -9.99
N ILE A 311 -25.10 -11.76 -9.53
CA ILE A 311 -24.78 -12.90 -10.41
C ILE A 311 -26.06 -13.45 -11.06
N TYR A 312 -27.14 -13.60 -10.30
CA TYR A 312 -28.43 -14.03 -10.87
C TYR A 312 -28.94 -13.01 -11.92
N PHE A 313 -28.82 -11.71 -11.67
CA PHE A 313 -29.13 -10.66 -12.65
C PHE A 313 -28.33 -10.83 -13.95
N LEU A 314 -27.02 -11.07 -13.87
CA LEU A 314 -26.17 -11.33 -15.04
C LEU A 314 -26.68 -12.53 -15.84
N GLN A 315 -27.04 -13.62 -15.16
CA GLN A 315 -27.51 -14.86 -15.79
C GLN A 315 -28.90 -14.69 -16.40
N LYS A 316 -29.83 -14.16 -15.60
CA LYS A 316 -31.28 -14.13 -15.94
C LYS A 316 -31.64 -12.98 -16.88
N GLU A 317 -31.20 -11.76 -16.55
CA GLU A 317 -31.64 -10.55 -17.28
C GLU A 317 -30.69 -10.20 -18.43
N LEU A 318 -29.39 -10.45 -18.25
CA LEU A 318 -28.41 -10.14 -19.29
C LEU A 318 -28.07 -11.35 -20.19
N GLY A 319 -28.53 -12.56 -19.85
CA GLY A 319 -28.36 -13.78 -20.65
C GLY A 319 -26.96 -14.39 -20.58
N TYR A 320 -26.19 -14.10 -19.53
CA TYR A 320 -24.91 -14.76 -19.25
C TYR A 320 -25.11 -16.07 -18.45
N ASN A 321 -26.08 -16.89 -18.86
CA ASN A 321 -26.48 -18.10 -18.15
C ASN A 321 -25.41 -19.20 -18.11
N THR A 322 -24.35 -19.10 -18.92
CA THR A 322 -23.20 -20.03 -18.88
C THR A 322 -22.11 -19.60 -17.90
N LEU A 323 -22.17 -18.34 -17.39
CA LEU A 323 -21.23 -17.85 -16.39
C LEU A 323 -21.73 -18.17 -15.00
N GLY A 324 -20.94 -18.90 -14.23
CA GLY A 324 -21.20 -19.21 -12.83
C GLY A 324 -19.97 -18.98 -11.96
N LEU A 325 -20.12 -18.99 -10.63
CA LEU A 325 -18.99 -18.94 -9.71
C LEU A 325 -17.97 -20.02 -10.04
N ALA A 326 -16.70 -19.63 -10.20
CA ALA A 326 -15.61 -20.54 -10.50
C ALA A 326 -15.44 -21.56 -9.36
N ASP A 327 -15.49 -22.85 -9.70
CA ASP A 327 -15.40 -23.95 -8.75
C ASP A 327 -13.95 -24.37 -8.44
N ASP A 328 -13.02 -23.76 -9.15
CA ASP A 328 -11.58 -24.00 -9.09
C ASP A 328 -10.79 -22.77 -8.58
N GLU A 329 -11.48 -21.79 -7.98
CA GLU A 329 -10.82 -20.57 -7.51
C GLU A 329 -10.76 -20.54 -5.97
N TYR A 330 -11.88 -20.40 -5.29
CA TYR A 330 -11.90 -20.31 -3.83
C TYR A 330 -12.31 -21.65 -3.19
N PRO A 331 -11.58 -22.10 -2.14
CA PRO A 331 -11.93 -23.31 -1.41
C PRO A 331 -13.09 -23.12 -0.43
N THR A 332 -13.75 -21.97 -0.43
CA THR A 332 -14.91 -21.65 0.39
C THR A 332 -16.16 -22.41 -0.07
N SER A 333 -17.05 -22.74 0.86
CA SER A 333 -18.26 -23.51 0.55
C SER A 333 -19.22 -22.77 -0.40
N ASP A 334 -19.19 -21.44 -0.37
CA ASP A 334 -19.99 -20.56 -1.23
C ASP A 334 -19.26 -20.12 -2.49
N LYS A 335 -17.99 -20.52 -2.69
CA LYS A 335 -17.10 -20.16 -3.81
C LYS A 335 -16.87 -18.64 -3.96
N LEU A 336 -17.19 -17.88 -2.93
CA LEU A 336 -16.87 -16.46 -2.83
C LEU A 336 -15.52 -16.25 -2.13
N PRO A 337 -14.87 -15.10 -2.31
CA PRO A 337 -13.66 -14.72 -1.60
C PRO A 337 -13.80 -14.85 -0.08
N PHE A 338 -12.67 -15.06 0.61
CA PHE A 338 -12.63 -15.17 2.08
C PHE A 338 -13.12 -13.89 2.75
N ILE A 339 -12.69 -12.74 2.22
CA ILE A 339 -13.00 -11.40 2.73
C ILE A 339 -13.53 -10.52 1.61
N PRO A 340 -14.27 -9.43 1.90
CA PRO A 340 -14.65 -8.45 0.90
C PRO A 340 -13.46 -7.56 0.55
N TYR A 341 -13.52 -6.87 -0.57
CA TYR A 341 -12.65 -5.76 -0.89
C TYR A 341 -13.07 -4.52 -0.10
N HIS A 342 -12.28 -4.18 0.91
CA HIS A 342 -12.39 -2.93 1.65
C HIS A 342 -11.61 -1.83 0.94
N ARG A 343 -12.26 -0.72 0.59
CA ARG A 343 -11.61 0.46 -0.02
C ARG A 343 -11.15 1.48 1.01
N GLU A 344 -11.67 1.38 2.22
CA GLU A 344 -11.38 2.31 3.30
C GLU A 344 -11.31 1.60 4.65
N SER A 345 -10.54 2.19 5.57
CA SER A 345 -10.26 1.66 6.88
C SER A 345 -10.15 2.82 7.89
N ARG A 346 -9.79 2.55 9.14
CA ARG A 346 -9.31 3.57 10.06
C ARG A 346 -8.03 4.20 9.48
N ARG A 347 -7.93 5.52 9.52
CA ARG A 347 -6.70 6.22 9.17
C ARG A 347 -6.10 6.77 10.44
N ILE A 348 -4.95 6.22 10.86
CA ILE A 348 -4.33 6.54 12.14
C ILE A 348 -3.87 8.00 12.23
N HIS A 349 -3.72 8.49 13.47
CA HIS A 349 -2.98 9.71 13.75
C HIS A 349 -1.48 9.38 13.81
N GLY A 350 -0.79 9.51 12.67
CA GLY A 350 0.65 9.27 12.54
C GLY A 350 1.49 10.52 12.83
N LEU A 351 2.81 10.36 12.87
CA LEU A 351 3.78 11.46 13.00
C LEU A 351 3.66 12.47 11.85
N VAL A 352 3.18 12.02 10.70
CA VAL A 352 2.87 12.81 9.52
C VAL A 352 1.48 12.43 9.04
N ARG A 353 0.64 13.45 8.74
CA ARG A 353 -0.59 13.26 7.96
C ARG A 353 -0.34 13.72 6.53
N PHE A 354 -0.40 12.81 5.58
CA PHE A 354 -0.21 13.10 4.17
C PHE A 354 -1.55 13.43 3.50
N ASN A 355 -1.63 14.56 2.80
CA ASN A 355 -2.84 15.06 2.17
C ASN A 355 -2.62 15.50 0.72
N LEU A 356 -3.68 15.90 0.03
CA LEU A 356 -3.66 16.27 -1.38
C LEU A 356 -2.67 17.40 -1.70
N ASN A 357 -2.49 18.38 -0.78
CA ASN A 357 -1.56 19.49 -1.01
C ASN A 357 -0.11 19.01 -1.13
N HIS A 358 0.27 17.96 -0.37
CA HIS A 358 1.61 17.35 -0.46
C HIS A 358 1.83 16.63 -1.80
N ILE A 359 0.76 16.12 -2.42
CA ILE A 359 0.83 15.50 -3.76
C ILE A 359 0.94 16.57 -4.84
N MET A 360 0.08 17.59 -4.78
CA MET A 360 -0.03 18.61 -5.82
C MET A 360 1.17 19.56 -5.87
N ASN A 361 1.75 19.88 -4.70
CA ASN A 361 2.83 20.86 -4.56
C ASN A 361 3.88 20.36 -3.55
N PRO A 362 4.59 19.26 -3.84
CA PRO A 362 5.46 18.59 -2.86
C PRO A 362 6.62 19.44 -2.37
N TYR A 363 7.07 20.42 -3.17
CA TYR A 363 8.22 21.28 -2.86
C TYR A 363 7.84 22.60 -2.17
N ASP A 364 6.56 22.95 -2.14
CA ASP A 364 6.06 24.24 -1.63
C ASP A 364 5.26 24.08 -0.31
N GLN A 365 5.48 22.98 0.41
CA GLN A 365 4.84 22.71 1.69
C GLN A 365 5.71 23.18 2.86
N GLN A 366 5.07 23.36 4.03
CA GLN A 366 5.76 23.72 5.27
C GLN A 366 6.88 22.72 5.60
N TYR A 367 6.61 21.42 5.42
CA TYR A 367 7.56 20.34 5.64
C TYR A 367 7.93 19.68 4.32
N PRO A 368 9.22 19.49 4.03
CA PRO A 368 9.69 18.87 2.79
C PRO A 368 9.57 17.35 2.82
N LEU A 369 8.33 16.83 2.95
CA LEU A 369 8.02 15.42 3.12
C LEU A 369 8.57 14.54 1.99
N TYR A 370 8.76 15.10 0.78
CA TYR A 370 9.35 14.39 -0.36
C TYR A 370 10.73 13.79 -0.05
N ARG A 371 11.45 14.35 0.94
CA ARG A 371 12.75 13.81 1.38
C ARG A 371 12.63 12.52 2.17
N THR A 372 11.45 12.19 2.65
CA THR A 372 11.20 11.01 3.49
C THR A 372 10.39 9.93 2.79
N CYS A 373 10.23 10.03 1.46
CA CYS A 373 9.42 9.10 0.69
C CYS A 373 10.00 7.69 0.68
N ILE A 374 9.07 6.71 0.74
CA ILE A 374 9.37 5.26 0.85
C ILE A 374 8.55 4.40 -0.13
N ALA A 375 7.59 4.99 -0.78
CA ALA A 375 6.70 4.34 -1.73
C ALA A 375 6.25 5.36 -2.78
N VAL A 376 5.79 4.90 -3.92
CA VAL A 376 5.31 5.76 -5.01
C VAL A 376 3.96 5.32 -5.54
N GLY A 377 3.14 6.27 -6.02
CA GLY A 377 1.87 6.01 -6.66
C GLY A 377 1.68 6.86 -7.92
N ASP A 378 0.98 6.34 -8.92
CA ASP A 378 0.71 7.03 -10.19
C ASP A 378 -0.77 7.06 -10.58
N TYR A 379 -1.67 6.59 -9.74
CA TYR A 379 -3.09 6.52 -10.02
C TYR A 379 -3.82 7.77 -9.53
N PRO A 380 -4.88 8.24 -10.21
CA PRO A 380 -5.70 9.36 -9.72
C PRO A 380 -6.38 9.04 -8.38
N VAL A 381 -6.89 10.06 -7.70
CA VAL A 381 -7.78 9.83 -6.56
C VAL A 381 -9.09 9.23 -7.07
N ASP A 382 -9.46 8.07 -6.57
CA ASP A 382 -10.66 7.34 -6.99
C ASP A 382 -11.45 6.83 -5.79
N HIS A 383 -12.65 7.35 -5.62
CA HIS A 383 -13.58 6.98 -4.55
C HIS A 383 -14.84 6.34 -5.10
N HIS A 384 -15.37 5.39 -4.33
CA HIS A 384 -16.59 4.65 -4.64
C HIS A 384 -17.67 4.89 -3.58
N HIS A 385 -18.68 5.67 -3.93
CA HIS A 385 -19.83 5.98 -3.06
C HIS A 385 -21.17 5.75 -3.77
N THR A 386 -21.19 4.96 -4.85
CA THR A 386 -22.36 4.78 -5.72
C THR A 386 -23.55 4.17 -4.98
N ARG A 387 -23.30 3.37 -3.93
CA ARG A 387 -24.34 2.73 -3.12
C ARG A 387 -24.76 3.52 -1.88
N TYR A 388 -24.03 4.57 -1.50
CA TYR A 388 -24.45 5.45 -0.42
C TYR A 388 -25.79 6.11 -0.74
N ARG A 389 -26.71 6.19 0.25
CA ARG A 389 -28.09 6.67 0.13
C ARG A 389 -28.44 7.77 1.14
N GLY A 390 -27.46 8.32 1.84
CA GLY A 390 -27.65 9.47 2.72
C GLY A 390 -28.01 10.75 1.97
N GLY A 391 -28.30 11.80 2.70
CA GLY A 391 -28.65 13.11 2.15
C GLY A 391 -27.48 14.08 2.02
N GLU A 392 -26.27 13.68 2.44
CA GLU A 392 -25.08 14.50 2.38
C GLU A 392 -24.58 14.62 0.94
N GLU A 393 -24.20 15.83 0.55
CA GLU A 393 -23.49 16.09 -0.70
C GLU A 393 -22.03 15.68 -0.53
N LEU A 394 -21.58 14.72 -1.35
CA LEU A 394 -20.21 14.21 -1.33
C LEU A 394 -19.38 14.92 -2.40
N PRO A 395 -18.07 15.17 -2.15
CA PRO A 395 -17.17 15.70 -3.16
C PRO A 395 -17.04 14.71 -4.33
N ASP A 396 -16.89 15.25 -5.55
CA ASP A 396 -16.60 14.44 -6.73
C ASP A 396 -15.12 14.02 -6.71
N LEU A 397 -14.89 12.78 -6.28
CA LEU A 397 -13.56 12.18 -6.16
C LEU A 397 -13.37 11.03 -7.16
N TYR A 398 -14.18 10.96 -8.19
CA TYR A 398 -14.02 9.97 -9.25
C TYR A 398 -12.92 10.38 -10.22
N PHE A 399 -11.82 9.66 -10.24
CA PHE A 399 -10.64 9.97 -11.05
C PHE A 399 -10.17 11.43 -10.93
N HIS A 400 -10.23 11.99 -9.70
CA HIS A 400 -9.75 13.35 -9.47
C HIS A 400 -8.26 13.44 -9.84
N PRO A 401 -7.90 14.39 -10.71
CA PRO A 401 -6.57 14.44 -11.32
C PRO A 401 -5.48 14.87 -10.33
N ILE A 402 -4.42 14.08 -10.24
CA ILE A 402 -3.19 14.35 -9.48
C ILE A 402 -1.97 13.97 -10.32
N PRO A 403 -0.76 14.50 -10.04
CA PRO A 403 0.47 13.91 -10.55
C PRO A 403 0.78 12.58 -9.86
N SER A 404 1.76 11.82 -10.37
CA SER A 404 2.36 10.74 -9.58
C SER A 404 3.12 11.32 -8.39
N TYR A 405 3.22 10.56 -7.30
CA TYR A 405 3.68 11.07 -6.00
C TYR A 405 4.56 10.08 -5.25
N GLY A 406 5.35 10.60 -4.30
CA GLY A 406 6.04 9.83 -3.28
C GLY A 406 5.30 9.89 -1.94
N LEU A 407 5.23 8.77 -1.22
CA LEU A 407 4.57 8.64 0.08
C LEU A 407 5.60 8.69 1.22
N PRO A 408 5.47 9.57 2.22
CA PRO A 408 6.47 9.75 3.27
C PRO A 408 6.41 8.66 4.35
N LEU A 409 7.55 8.34 4.96
CA LEU A 409 7.71 7.30 6.00
C LEU A 409 6.80 7.52 7.22
N GLY A 410 6.67 8.77 7.67
CA GLY A 410 5.98 9.10 8.91
C GLY A 410 4.48 8.82 8.93
N VAL A 411 3.88 8.44 7.79
CA VAL A 411 2.46 8.04 7.72
C VAL A 411 2.18 6.69 8.38
N MET A 412 3.22 5.85 8.54
CA MET A 412 3.11 4.50 9.11
C MET A 412 3.36 4.46 10.62
N ILE A 413 3.88 5.53 11.22
CA ILE A 413 4.32 5.57 12.60
C ILE A 413 3.24 6.25 13.45
N PRO A 414 2.53 5.53 14.34
CA PRO A 414 1.57 6.12 15.26
C PRO A 414 2.21 7.18 16.15
N LYS A 415 1.47 8.24 16.47
CA LYS A 415 2.00 9.41 17.16
C LYS A 415 2.36 9.16 18.63
N ASP A 416 1.61 8.27 19.29
CA ASP A 416 1.65 8.13 20.75
C ASP A 416 1.91 6.67 21.22
N ILE A 417 2.28 5.77 20.30
CA ILE A 417 2.49 4.34 20.60
C ILE A 417 3.82 3.89 19.99
N ASP A 418 4.78 3.54 20.85
CA ASP A 418 6.06 3.02 20.40
C ASP A 418 6.01 1.53 20.06
N GLY A 419 6.96 1.09 19.21
CA GLY A 419 7.10 -0.32 18.84
C GLY A 419 5.99 -0.84 17.92
N LEU A 420 5.04 0.03 17.46
CA LEU A 420 3.96 -0.30 16.54
C LEU A 420 4.16 0.42 15.21
N ILE A 421 4.06 -0.31 14.12
CA ILE A 421 4.00 0.22 12.75
C ILE A 421 2.63 -0.13 12.19
N VAL A 422 1.98 0.83 11.52
CA VAL A 422 0.69 0.60 10.87
C VAL A 422 0.87 0.66 9.36
N ALA A 423 0.48 -0.39 8.70
CA ALA A 423 0.56 -0.56 7.27
C ALA A 423 -0.86 -0.61 6.64
N GLU A 424 -1.00 -1.21 5.49
CA GLU A 424 -2.25 -1.35 4.75
C GLU A 424 -2.91 0.01 4.43
N LYS A 425 -4.23 0.06 4.34
CA LYS A 425 -5.02 1.28 4.13
C LYS A 425 -5.16 2.15 5.37
N SER A 426 -4.62 1.69 6.51
CA SER A 426 -4.78 2.33 7.83
C SER A 426 -3.74 3.39 8.13
N ILE A 427 -2.84 3.67 7.20
CA ILE A 427 -1.81 4.72 7.34
C ILE A 427 -2.42 6.13 7.52
N SER A 428 -1.61 7.07 8.02
CA SER A 428 -2.01 8.45 8.31
C SER A 428 -2.09 9.32 7.05
N VAL A 429 -3.17 9.19 6.33
CA VAL A 429 -3.50 10.01 5.14
C VAL A 429 -4.87 10.66 5.31
N SER A 430 -5.17 11.69 4.52
CA SER A 430 -6.54 12.20 4.45
C SER A 430 -7.46 11.21 3.72
N ASN A 431 -8.79 11.30 3.95
CA ASN A 431 -9.76 10.51 3.20
C ASN A 431 -9.56 10.65 1.69
N ILE A 432 -9.37 11.87 1.19
CA ILE A 432 -9.13 12.14 -0.23
C ILE A 432 -7.94 11.34 -0.74
N VAL A 433 -6.80 11.41 -0.05
CA VAL A 433 -5.57 10.73 -0.48
C VAL A 433 -5.67 9.22 -0.32
N ASN A 434 -6.49 8.70 0.61
CA ASN A 434 -6.78 7.27 0.67
C ASN A 434 -7.26 6.72 -0.69
N GLY A 435 -7.99 7.51 -1.48
CA GLY A 435 -8.46 7.11 -2.81
C GLY A 435 -7.37 6.71 -3.80
N THR A 436 -6.11 7.12 -3.56
CA THR A 436 -4.96 6.72 -4.39
C THR A 436 -3.96 5.85 -3.63
N THR A 437 -3.77 6.04 -2.32
CA THR A 437 -2.79 5.25 -1.54
C THR A 437 -3.25 3.84 -1.21
N ARG A 438 -4.56 3.55 -1.30
CA ARG A 438 -5.15 2.22 -1.07
C ARG A 438 -4.89 1.20 -2.19
N LEU A 439 -4.29 1.63 -3.30
CA LEU A 439 -4.09 0.75 -4.45
C LEU A 439 -2.98 -0.25 -4.21
N GLN A 440 -3.15 -1.44 -4.78
CA GLN A 440 -2.38 -2.64 -4.47
C GLN A 440 -0.86 -2.43 -4.57
N PRO A 441 -0.29 -1.82 -5.63
CA PRO A 441 1.15 -1.61 -5.72
C PRO A 441 1.69 -0.64 -4.67
N VAL A 442 0.91 0.36 -4.27
CA VAL A 442 1.29 1.30 -3.21
C VAL A 442 1.28 0.59 -1.87
N VAL A 443 0.26 -0.22 -1.60
CA VAL A 443 0.12 -0.98 -0.36
C VAL A 443 1.23 -2.04 -0.22
N LEU A 444 1.66 -2.70 -1.30
CA LEU A 444 2.85 -3.57 -1.29
C LEU A 444 4.12 -2.81 -0.90
N GLN A 445 4.32 -1.60 -1.44
CA GLN A 445 5.47 -0.77 -1.10
C GLN A 445 5.42 -0.25 0.34
N ILE A 446 4.22 0.11 0.86
CA ILE A 446 4.00 0.45 2.27
C ILE A 446 4.45 -0.71 3.15
N GLY A 447 4.00 -1.93 2.85
CA GLY A 447 4.42 -3.11 3.58
C GLY A 447 5.92 -3.34 3.52
N GLN A 448 6.53 -3.20 2.34
CA GLN A 448 7.97 -3.31 2.18
C GLN A 448 8.73 -2.31 3.08
N ALA A 449 8.30 -1.06 3.11
CA ALA A 449 8.90 -0.03 3.95
C ALA A 449 8.68 -0.30 5.46
N ALA A 450 7.49 -0.81 5.83
CA ALA A 450 7.20 -1.22 7.20
C ALA A 450 8.16 -2.34 7.67
N GLY A 451 8.41 -3.32 6.81
CA GLY A 451 9.37 -4.39 7.08
C GLY A 451 10.81 -3.90 7.21
N ALA A 452 11.24 -2.96 6.35
CA ALA A 452 12.56 -2.35 6.43
C ALA A 452 12.74 -1.56 7.74
N LEU A 453 11.75 -0.74 8.09
CA LEU A 453 11.73 0.04 9.33
C LEU A 453 11.78 -0.86 10.57
N ALA A 454 10.96 -1.91 10.61
CA ALA A 454 10.92 -2.87 11.71
C ALA A 454 12.27 -3.59 11.89
N ALA A 455 12.88 -4.04 10.80
CA ALA A 455 14.17 -4.72 10.85
C ALA A 455 15.31 -3.82 11.34
N LEU A 456 15.31 -2.54 10.94
CA LEU A 456 16.28 -1.56 11.43
C LEU A 456 16.07 -1.24 12.92
N ALA A 457 14.83 -1.05 13.37
CA ALA A 457 14.52 -0.84 14.78
C ALA A 457 15.03 -2.00 15.65
N VAL A 458 14.81 -3.24 15.19
CA VAL A 458 15.30 -4.44 15.88
C VAL A 458 16.85 -4.52 15.88
N SER A 459 17.46 -4.40 14.69
CA SER A 459 18.91 -4.62 14.52
C SER A 459 19.76 -3.52 15.14
N GLN A 460 19.26 -2.29 15.21
CA GLN A 460 19.94 -1.14 15.82
C GLN A 460 19.56 -0.94 17.30
N ASP A 461 18.63 -1.73 17.83
CA ASP A 461 18.05 -1.62 19.18
C ASP A 461 17.55 -0.20 19.49
N LYS A 462 16.75 0.35 18.54
CA LYS A 462 16.18 1.71 18.59
C LYS A 462 14.65 1.67 18.62
N ASP A 463 14.07 2.73 19.16
CA ASP A 463 12.65 2.99 18.96
C ASP A 463 12.38 3.33 17.48
N ILE A 464 11.16 3.08 17.02
CA ILE A 464 10.80 3.17 15.60
C ILE A 464 11.01 4.59 15.04
N ASP A 465 10.71 5.62 15.83
CA ASP A 465 10.85 7.03 15.47
C ASP A 465 12.30 7.54 15.51
N GLU A 466 13.22 6.78 16.14
CA GLU A 466 14.65 7.05 16.18
C GLU A 466 15.43 6.43 15.02
N VAL A 467 14.77 5.56 14.22
CA VAL A 467 15.40 4.95 13.05
C VAL A 467 15.64 6.02 11.97
N SER A 468 16.85 6.02 11.42
CA SER A 468 17.21 6.95 10.34
C SER A 468 16.32 6.75 9.10
N VAL A 469 15.71 7.82 8.64
CA VAL A 469 14.95 7.82 7.37
C VAL A 469 15.82 7.34 6.21
N ARG A 470 17.11 7.76 6.19
CA ARG A 470 18.06 7.39 5.12
C ARG A 470 18.38 5.91 5.13
N ASP A 471 18.52 5.29 6.31
CA ASP A 471 18.77 3.85 6.42
C ASP A 471 17.59 3.04 5.86
N VAL A 472 16.35 3.47 6.14
CA VAL A 472 15.15 2.84 5.56
C VAL A 472 15.13 3.01 4.03
N GLN A 473 15.45 4.20 3.55
CA GLN A 473 15.49 4.49 2.12
C GLN A 473 16.60 3.70 1.39
N ASP A 474 17.74 3.47 2.02
CA ASP A 474 18.80 2.63 1.45
C ASP A 474 18.34 1.17 1.28
N ILE A 475 17.67 0.58 2.27
CA ILE A 475 17.10 -0.77 2.13
C ILE A 475 16.09 -0.82 0.96
N ILE A 476 15.26 0.21 0.81
CA ILE A 476 14.30 0.29 -0.29
C ILE A 476 15.02 0.37 -1.65
N LEU A 477 16.04 1.22 -1.77
CA LEU A 477 16.82 1.37 -3.00
C LEU A 477 17.60 0.10 -3.36
N ASP A 478 18.20 -0.57 -2.37
CA ASP A 478 18.91 -1.84 -2.55
C ASP A 478 17.96 -2.94 -3.03
N SER A 479 16.72 -2.90 -2.56
CA SER A 479 15.63 -3.78 -3.01
C SER A 479 14.96 -3.31 -4.32
N LYS A 480 15.55 -2.36 -5.04
CA LYS A 480 15.03 -1.78 -6.29
C LYS A 480 13.66 -1.10 -6.13
N GLY A 481 13.38 -0.54 -4.95
CA GLY A 481 12.22 0.32 -4.71
C GLY A 481 12.45 1.75 -5.21
N TYR A 482 11.38 2.47 -5.53
CA TYR A 482 11.42 3.90 -5.84
C TYR A 482 11.19 4.73 -4.57
N LEU A 483 11.92 5.82 -4.41
CA LEU A 483 11.59 6.90 -3.47
C LEU A 483 10.71 7.94 -4.14
N LEU A 484 10.94 8.20 -5.42
CA LEU A 484 10.26 9.19 -6.25
C LEU A 484 9.87 8.57 -7.60
N PRO A 485 8.68 8.90 -8.16
CA PRO A 485 8.03 8.13 -9.22
C PRO A 485 8.52 8.49 -10.63
N TYR A 486 9.82 8.38 -10.90
CA TYR A 486 10.37 8.76 -12.21
C TYR A 486 10.15 7.71 -13.27
N LEU A 487 9.26 8.02 -14.22
CA LEU A 487 8.90 7.12 -15.30
C LEU A 487 10.06 6.88 -16.29
N ASP A 488 10.94 7.86 -16.46
CA ASP A 488 12.12 7.80 -17.33
C ASP A 488 13.38 7.27 -16.66
N VAL A 489 13.26 6.76 -15.43
CA VAL A 489 14.36 6.18 -14.67
C VAL A 489 14.01 4.74 -14.28
N PRO A 490 14.22 3.75 -15.16
CA PRO A 490 13.93 2.37 -14.84
C PRO A 490 14.90 1.81 -13.79
N VAL A 491 14.43 0.90 -12.96
CA VAL A 491 15.22 0.25 -11.89
C VAL A 491 16.46 -0.51 -12.43
N SER A 492 16.50 -0.78 -13.72
CA SER A 492 17.65 -1.40 -14.41
C SER A 492 18.73 -0.40 -14.83
N ASP A 493 18.47 0.91 -14.75
CA ASP A 493 19.51 1.92 -15.03
C ASP A 493 20.59 1.86 -13.93
N LYS A 494 21.86 1.80 -14.32
CA LYS A 494 23.00 1.78 -13.40
C LYS A 494 23.04 3.00 -12.47
N ARG A 495 22.45 4.13 -12.92
CA ARG A 495 22.43 5.41 -12.24
C ARG A 495 21.16 5.60 -11.40
N PHE A 496 20.27 4.59 -11.36
CA PHE A 496 18.99 4.64 -10.67
C PHE A 496 19.11 5.16 -9.23
N THR A 497 20.01 4.56 -8.44
CA THR A 497 20.21 4.92 -7.03
C THR A 497 20.64 6.38 -6.87
N SER A 498 21.61 6.84 -7.67
CA SER A 498 22.05 8.24 -7.63
C SER A 498 20.92 9.22 -7.96
N TYR A 499 20.10 8.91 -8.94
CA TYR A 499 18.96 9.75 -9.29
C TYR A 499 17.94 9.86 -8.16
N GLN A 500 17.60 8.74 -7.54
CA GLN A 500 16.67 8.70 -6.41
C GLN A 500 17.22 9.46 -5.19
N ARG A 501 18.50 9.29 -4.86
CA ARG A 501 19.15 9.94 -3.72
C ARG A 501 19.26 11.44 -3.91
N ILE A 502 19.62 11.91 -5.10
CA ILE A 502 19.79 13.34 -5.38
C ILE A 502 18.47 14.09 -5.29
N ASP A 503 17.39 13.51 -5.81
CA ASP A 503 16.10 14.16 -5.68
C ASP A 503 15.55 14.04 -4.23
N ALA A 504 15.68 12.91 -3.57
CA ALA A 504 15.34 12.78 -2.16
C ALA A 504 16.16 13.73 -1.24
N SER A 505 17.29 14.25 -1.73
CA SER A 505 18.02 15.34 -1.08
C SER A 505 17.46 16.73 -1.42
N GLY A 506 16.65 16.85 -2.48
CA GLY A 506 16.06 18.09 -2.96
C GLY A 506 16.99 18.91 -3.84
N ILE A 507 18.02 18.29 -4.44
CA ILE A 507 19.02 18.99 -5.30
C ILE A 507 18.59 19.02 -6.76
N LEU A 508 17.82 18.03 -7.19
CA LEU A 508 17.29 17.96 -8.55
C LEU A 508 15.81 17.55 -8.47
N ARG A 509 14.94 18.30 -9.15
CA ARG A 509 13.49 18.06 -9.06
C ARG A 509 12.94 17.55 -10.38
N GLY A 510 12.12 16.49 -10.28
CA GLY A 510 11.30 16.01 -11.38
C GLY A 510 10.09 16.90 -11.63
N LYS A 511 9.44 16.71 -12.79
CA LYS A 511 8.22 17.41 -13.15
C LYS A 511 7.07 16.45 -13.31
N GLY A 512 6.05 16.60 -12.48
CA GLY A 512 4.82 15.82 -12.51
C GLY A 512 3.84 16.29 -13.57
N LYS A 513 3.06 15.34 -14.11
CA LYS A 513 1.98 15.56 -15.05
C LYS A 513 0.84 14.58 -14.80
N ASN A 514 -0.38 15.10 -14.69
CA ASN A 514 -1.58 14.29 -14.72
C ASN A 514 -1.80 13.74 -16.14
N VAL A 515 -2.02 12.43 -16.24
CA VAL A 515 -2.33 11.73 -17.49
C VAL A 515 -3.58 10.84 -17.35
N GLY A 516 -4.19 10.80 -16.16
CA GLY A 516 -5.35 9.97 -15.84
C GLY A 516 -4.97 8.63 -15.20
N TRP A 517 -5.13 7.51 -15.91
CA TRP A 517 -4.91 6.15 -15.36
C TRP A 517 -3.47 5.85 -14.94
N SER A 518 -2.48 6.57 -15.43
CA SER A 518 -1.07 6.40 -15.12
C SER A 518 -0.39 7.75 -15.19
N ASN A 519 -0.45 8.48 -14.08
CA ASN A 519 0.15 9.79 -13.94
C ASN A 519 1.67 9.69 -14.01
N GLN A 520 2.33 10.76 -14.42
CA GLN A 520 3.73 10.73 -14.78
C GLN A 520 4.53 11.78 -14.02
N THR A 521 5.73 11.41 -13.63
CA THR A 521 6.78 12.35 -13.22
C THR A 521 8.06 11.99 -13.96
N TRP A 522 8.76 12.99 -14.46
CA TRP A 522 9.93 12.85 -15.30
C TRP A 522 11.11 13.57 -14.69
N LEU A 523 12.22 12.86 -14.52
CA LEU A 523 13.50 13.45 -14.11
C LEU A 523 14.16 14.21 -15.28
N ARG A 524 14.00 13.72 -16.50
CA ARG A 524 14.66 14.19 -17.73
C ARG A 524 16.17 14.13 -17.60
N ALA A 525 16.68 12.99 -17.16
CA ALA A 525 18.10 12.78 -16.88
C ALA A 525 19.01 13.10 -18.08
N ASP A 526 18.57 12.82 -19.31
CA ASP A 526 19.34 13.06 -20.54
C ASP A 526 19.24 14.50 -21.07
N SER A 527 18.45 15.37 -20.44
CA SER A 527 18.37 16.78 -20.84
C SER A 527 19.61 17.54 -20.39
N VAL A 528 20.05 18.49 -21.22
CA VAL A 528 21.14 19.42 -20.87
C VAL A 528 20.77 20.21 -19.62
N LEU A 529 21.69 20.30 -18.67
CA LEU A 529 21.53 21.06 -17.44
C LEU A 529 21.70 22.57 -17.72
N LEU A 530 20.70 23.34 -17.30
CA LEU A 530 20.77 24.82 -17.43
C LEU A 530 21.26 25.46 -16.14
N SER A 531 21.92 26.63 -16.24
CA SER A 531 22.47 27.35 -15.08
C SER A 531 21.40 27.64 -14.02
N ALA A 532 20.19 28.01 -14.45
CA ALA A 532 19.06 28.25 -13.55
C ALA A 532 18.66 27.01 -12.73
N GLU A 533 18.85 25.80 -13.27
CA GLU A 533 18.50 24.54 -12.59
C GLU A 533 19.49 24.15 -11.48
N LEU A 534 20.59 24.89 -11.32
CA LEU A 534 21.51 24.74 -10.19
C LEU A 534 21.02 25.44 -8.91
N GLU A 535 19.82 26.04 -8.92
CA GLU A 535 19.28 26.76 -7.76
C GLU A 535 19.20 25.88 -6.52
N ASP A 536 18.68 24.67 -6.66
CA ASP A 536 18.54 23.74 -5.54
C ASP A 536 19.92 23.26 -5.02
N LEU A 537 20.87 23.01 -5.90
CA LEU A 537 22.26 22.73 -5.51
C LEU A 537 22.88 23.92 -4.75
N CYS A 538 22.64 25.14 -5.21
CA CYS A 538 23.11 26.37 -4.53
C CYS A 538 22.41 26.59 -3.18
N ASN A 539 21.15 26.20 -3.04
CA ASN A 539 20.44 26.29 -1.78
C ASN A 539 20.94 25.24 -0.77
N PHE A 540 21.30 24.05 -1.27
CA PHE A 540 21.89 22.99 -0.46
C PHE A 540 23.33 23.32 -0.03
N TYR A 541 24.14 23.93 -0.92
CA TYR A 541 25.51 24.38 -0.71
C TYR A 541 25.66 25.90 -0.95
N PRO A 542 25.29 26.74 0.01
CA PRO A 542 25.19 28.20 -0.19
C PRO A 542 26.50 28.89 -0.60
N LYS A 543 27.67 28.29 -0.29
CA LYS A 543 28.99 28.84 -0.58
C LYS A 543 29.27 29.01 -2.08
N ILE A 544 28.56 28.29 -2.96
CA ILE A 544 28.73 28.43 -4.42
C ILE A 544 27.71 29.39 -5.06
N LYS A 545 26.71 29.88 -4.32
CA LYS A 545 25.60 30.66 -4.86
C LYS A 545 26.06 31.87 -5.69
N ASN A 546 27.12 32.56 -5.26
CA ASN A 546 27.67 33.72 -5.96
C ASN A 546 28.50 33.37 -7.21
N LYS A 547 28.76 32.08 -7.49
CA LYS A 547 29.51 31.58 -8.64
C LYS A 547 28.60 31.14 -9.79
N VAL A 548 27.29 31.15 -9.58
CA VAL A 548 26.27 30.65 -10.52
C VAL A 548 25.31 31.78 -10.87
N ASP A 549 25.11 32.01 -12.15
CA ASP A 549 24.06 32.93 -12.64
C ASP A 549 22.72 32.13 -12.72
N LEU A 550 21.96 32.18 -11.65
CA LEU A 550 20.68 31.50 -11.52
C LEU A 550 19.54 32.05 -12.39
N LYS A 551 19.78 33.20 -13.09
CA LYS A 551 18.82 33.77 -14.05
C LYS A 551 19.12 33.33 -15.49
N SER A 552 20.25 32.68 -15.71
CA SER A 552 20.70 32.27 -17.02
C SER A 552 20.10 30.95 -17.44
N LEU A 553 19.56 30.90 -18.65
CA LEU A 553 19.11 29.65 -19.30
C LEU A 553 20.22 29.04 -20.17
N LYS A 554 21.49 29.46 -19.99
CA LYS A 554 22.62 28.88 -20.73
C LYS A 554 22.96 27.49 -20.17
N PRO A 555 23.36 26.56 -21.02
CA PRO A 555 23.92 25.28 -20.63
C PRO A 555 25.11 25.40 -19.67
N VAL A 556 25.28 24.41 -18.82
CA VAL A 556 26.42 24.27 -17.93
C VAL A 556 27.41 23.28 -18.55
N SER A 557 28.67 23.69 -18.76
CA SER A 557 29.70 22.77 -19.22
C SER A 557 30.17 21.82 -18.12
N VAL A 558 30.70 20.66 -18.53
CA VAL A 558 31.29 19.66 -17.62
C VAL A 558 32.38 20.31 -16.76
N GLU A 559 33.30 21.09 -17.37
CA GLU A 559 34.37 21.79 -16.64
C GLU A 559 33.82 22.74 -15.57
N LYS A 560 32.79 23.54 -15.93
CA LYS A 560 32.17 24.46 -14.98
C LYS A 560 31.55 23.76 -13.78
N LEU A 561 30.83 22.63 -14.02
CA LEU A 561 30.26 21.87 -12.93
C LEU A 561 31.36 21.27 -12.05
N MET A 562 32.37 20.65 -12.62
CA MET A 562 33.47 20.05 -11.86
C MET A 562 34.20 21.06 -10.98
N GLY A 563 34.38 22.29 -11.49
CA GLY A 563 34.91 23.41 -10.69
C GLY A 563 34.01 23.76 -9.51
N LEU A 564 32.68 23.79 -9.69
CA LEU A 564 31.73 24.04 -8.60
C LEU A 564 31.78 22.91 -7.56
N ILE A 565 31.84 21.64 -8.00
CA ILE A 565 31.93 20.47 -7.12
C ILE A 565 33.22 20.51 -6.30
N GLN A 566 34.36 20.90 -6.91
CA GLN A 566 35.62 21.07 -6.20
C GLN A 566 35.53 22.16 -5.12
N ASP A 567 34.90 23.30 -5.44
CA ASP A 567 34.66 24.36 -4.48
C ASP A 567 33.79 23.92 -3.30
N ILE A 568 32.73 23.14 -3.59
CA ILE A 568 31.87 22.55 -2.55
C ILE A 568 32.69 21.58 -1.68
N ALA A 569 33.36 20.61 -2.30
CA ALA A 569 34.17 19.60 -1.59
C ALA A 569 35.19 20.28 -0.65
N LYS A 570 35.93 21.29 -1.15
CA LYS A 570 36.85 22.08 -0.33
C LYS A 570 36.15 22.78 0.84
N SER A 571 34.94 23.28 0.61
CA SER A 571 34.17 23.97 1.65
C SER A 571 33.65 23.02 2.75
N GLU A 572 33.44 21.75 2.41
CA GLU A 572 33.02 20.66 3.31
C GLU A 572 34.23 19.91 3.92
N GLY A 573 35.47 20.40 3.70
CA GLY A 573 36.68 19.80 4.22
C GLY A 573 37.14 18.53 3.50
N LYS A 574 36.60 18.27 2.30
CA LYS A 574 36.97 17.14 1.44
C LYS A 574 38.05 17.60 0.47
N ASP A 575 39.17 16.85 0.41
CA ASP A 575 40.22 17.10 -0.59
C ASP A 575 39.93 16.31 -1.86
N LEU A 576 39.56 17.02 -2.94
CA LEU A 576 39.23 16.42 -4.23
C LEU A 576 40.42 16.58 -5.18
N SER A 577 40.82 15.48 -5.83
CA SER A 577 41.85 15.50 -6.87
C SER A 577 41.50 16.52 -7.96
N SER A 578 42.52 17.14 -8.56
CA SER A 578 42.36 17.96 -9.74
C SER A 578 42.25 17.16 -11.05
N ASP A 579 42.39 15.86 -11.00
CA ASP A 579 42.21 14.94 -12.13
C ASP A 579 40.71 14.65 -12.34
N PHE A 580 40.03 15.60 -12.97
CA PHE A 580 38.59 15.52 -13.21
C PHE A 580 38.19 14.38 -14.17
N GLU A 581 39.07 14.00 -15.11
CA GLU A 581 38.83 12.87 -16.00
C GLU A 581 38.74 11.56 -15.21
N LYS A 582 39.71 11.35 -14.31
CA LYS A 582 39.70 10.17 -13.44
C LYS A 582 38.42 10.12 -12.58
N ILE A 583 38.06 11.25 -11.94
CA ILE A 583 36.84 11.33 -11.12
C ILE A 583 35.59 10.99 -11.95
N TRP A 584 35.49 11.54 -13.16
CA TRP A 584 34.40 11.28 -14.09
C TRP A 584 34.25 9.79 -14.38
N LEU A 585 35.35 9.13 -14.71
CA LEU A 585 35.37 7.69 -15.01
C LEU A 585 35.11 6.83 -13.77
N ASP A 586 35.62 7.22 -12.60
CA ASP A 586 35.37 6.55 -11.32
C ASP A 586 33.87 6.61 -10.93
N CYS A 587 33.15 7.66 -11.33
CA CYS A 587 31.69 7.76 -11.22
C CYS A 587 30.92 6.87 -12.22
N GLY A 588 31.62 6.10 -13.07
CA GLY A 588 31.03 5.24 -14.08
C GLY A 588 30.43 5.98 -15.28
N LEU A 589 30.81 7.24 -15.48
CA LEU A 589 30.41 8.06 -16.63
C LEU A 589 31.36 7.81 -17.81
N GLU A 590 30.81 7.86 -19.02
CA GLU A 590 31.57 7.61 -20.24
C GLU A 590 32.02 8.92 -20.90
N ARG A 591 33.13 8.86 -21.65
CA ARG A 591 33.59 9.91 -22.57
C ARG A 591 33.81 11.28 -21.90
N TRP A 592 34.82 11.38 -21.05
CA TRP A 592 35.24 12.66 -20.53
C TRP A 592 35.49 13.70 -21.65
N ASN A 593 34.80 14.84 -21.55
CA ASN A 593 35.03 16.01 -22.37
C ASN A 593 34.65 17.26 -21.59
N PRO A 594 35.60 18.10 -21.14
CA PRO A 594 35.32 19.28 -20.31
C PRO A 594 34.49 20.36 -21.01
N ASN A 595 34.52 20.38 -22.35
CA ASN A 595 33.94 21.48 -23.15
C ASN A 595 32.49 21.19 -23.63
N VAL A 596 31.93 20.04 -23.33
CA VAL A 596 30.54 19.73 -23.67
C VAL A 596 29.60 20.16 -22.56
N ASP A 597 28.33 20.36 -22.93
CA ASP A 597 27.26 20.62 -21.97
C ASP A 597 26.94 19.37 -21.19
N ILE A 598 26.85 19.47 -19.85
CA ILE A 598 26.54 18.37 -18.97
C ILE A 598 25.03 18.12 -18.93
N THR A 599 24.63 16.86 -18.79
CA THR A 599 23.23 16.49 -18.59
C THR A 599 22.83 16.55 -17.11
N ARG A 600 21.52 16.61 -16.86
CA ARG A 600 20.95 16.57 -15.51
C ARG A 600 21.35 15.29 -14.78
N GLY A 601 21.32 14.16 -15.50
CA GLY A 601 21.68 12.85 -14.95
C GLY A 601 23.16 12.73 -14.62
N GLU A 602 24.06 13.23 -15.48
CA GLU A 602 25.49 13.25 -15.18
C GLU A 602 25.80 14.10 -13.95
N MET A 603 25.16 15.28 -13.82
CA MET A 603 25.25 16.10 -12.61
C MET A 603 24.81 15.34 -11.37
N ALA A 604 23.67 14.65 -11.44
CA ALA A 604 23.16 13.87 -10.30
C ALA A 604 24.16 12.80 -9.86
N VAL A 605 24.74 12.03 -10.82
CA VAL A 605 25.73 10.99 -10.53
C VAL A 605 26.98 11.57 -9.86
N ILE A 606 27.52 12.66 -10.39
CA ILE A 606 28.73 13.30 -9.85
C ILE A 606 28.47 13.85 -8.44
N VAL A 607 27.35 14.54 -8.23
CA VAL A 607 27.01 15.10 -6.92
C VAL A 607 26.81 13.99 -5.89
N ASP A 608 26.14 12.89 -6.26
CA ASP A 608 25.92 11.74 -5.38
C ASP A 608 27.26 11.08 -4.97
N HIS A 609 28.08 10.73 -5.94
CA HIS A 609 29.35 10.01 -5.70
C HIS A 609 30.41 10.82 -4.96
N ILE A 610 30.51 12.13 -5.24
CA ILE A 610 31.57 12.98 -4.68
C ILE A 610 31.16 13.63 -3.37
N LEU A 611 29.97 14.20 -3.34
CA LEU A 611 29.50 15.00 -2.21
C LEU A 611 28.65 14.21 -1.23
N ASP A 612 27.93 13.20 -1.73
CA ASP A 612 27.02 12.36 -0.97
C ASP A 612 26.04 13.17 -0.09
N PRO A 613 25.23 14.06 -0.70
CA PRO A 613 24.31 14.91 0.05
C PRO A 613 23.24 14.12 0.77
N PHE A 614 22.94 12.93 0.29
CA PHE A 614 21.92 12.03 0.85
C PHE A 614 22.27 11.57 2.27
N HIS A 615 23.53 11.15 2.51
CA HIS A 615 23.99 10.71 3.83
C HIS A 615 24.66 11.80 4.64
N SER A 616 25.27 12.81 3.97
CA SER A 616 25.97 13.90 4.68
C SER A 616 25.05 14.80 5.50
N LYS A 617 23.74 14.82 5.19
CA LYS A 617 22.72 15.55 5.95
C LYS A 617 21.57 14.63 6.29
N ALA A 618 21.51 14.20 7.56
CA ALA A 618 20.38 13.46 8.08
C ALA A 618 19.09 14.29 8.00
N VAL A 619 17.96 13.63 7.86
CA VAL A 619 16.64 14.26 7.85
C VAL A 619 15.78 13.67 8.97
N ASN A 620 14.97 14.51 9.61
CA ASN A 620 13.93 14.05 10.53
C ASN A 620 12.72 13.49 9.75
N ILE A 621 11.76 12.95 10.47
CA ILE A 621 10.55 12.33 9.89
C ILE A 621 9.69 13.33 9.07
N LYS A 622 9.89 14.64 9.23
CA LYS A 622 9.22 15.70 8.46
C LYS A 622 10.04 16.17 7.26
N GLY A 623 11.22 15.58 7.02
CA GLY A 623 12.10 15.89 5.91
C GLY A 623 13.00 17.13 6.13
N GLU A 624 13.01 17.69 7.33
CA GLU A 624 13.91 18.79 7.70
C GLU A 624 15.31 18.24 7.99
N PHE A 625 16.35 18.94 7.57
CA PHE A 625 17.72 18.55 7.91
C PHE A 625 17.98 18.68 9.41
N ILE A 626 18.54 17.64 10.00
CA ILE A 626 19.01 17.64 11.39
C ILE A 626 20.39 18.30 11.42
N GLN A 627 20.60 19.22 12.37
CA GLN A 627 21.87 19.94 12.54
C GLN A 627 22.91 19.06 13.25
#